data_7477fc938b1b7f4d0917dbc73d7fb89c
#
_entry.id   7477fc938b1b7f4d0917dbc73d7fb89c
#
_cell.length_a   1.000
_cell.length_b   1.000
_cell.length_c   1.000
_cell.angle_alpha   90.00
_cell.angle_beta   90.00
_cell.angle_gamma   90.00
#
_symmetry.space_group_name_H-M   'P 1'
#
loop_
_entity.id
_entity.type
_entity.pdbx_description
1 polymer ?
#
loop_
_entity_poly.entity_id
_entity_poly.type
_entity_poly.pdbx_seq_one_letter_code
_entity_poly.pdbx_strand_id
1 'polypeptide(L)'
;MPLITTVAPENATGELAELYAQITAMRGRVSNSAQIFSSSLELIKQQMSFIKYYMQTQKALSMALLACIRTLVSDKNNCQYCVDFNASLLINMLGWTPKEVEAMRANPNDAKLDEKEKAMLLFVLKAVRTPHDVNASDVEHLRDLGYSDGEILDATNHGARMSAIDIIFDAFKIEKDV
;
A
#
# COMPACT_ATOMS: atom_id res chain seq x y z
N MET A 1 16.75 -2.01 -15.59
CA MET A 1 17.53 -1.83 -14.33
C MET A 1 17.11 -0.53 -13.66
N PRO A 2 16.94 -0.52 -12.35
CA PRO A 2 16.67 0.73 -11.61
C PRO A 2 17.73 1.79 -11.91
N LEU A 3 17.33 3.07 -11.90
CA LEU A 3 18.26 4.18 -12.16
C LEU A 3 19.24 4.47 -11.01
N ILE A 4 18.97 3.90 -9.83
CA ILE A 4 19.88 3.97 -8.67
C ILE A 4 20.44 2.60 -8.36
N THR A 5 21.62 2.59 -7.72
CA THR A 5 22.24 1.33 -7.29
C THR A 5 21.41 0.66 -6.20
N THR A 6 21.12 -0.61 -6.41
CA THR A 6 20.47 -1.47 -5.42
C THR A 6 21.38 -2.63 -5.06
N VAL A 7 21.27 -3.14 -3.85
CA VAL A 7 22.04 -4.28 -3.36
C VAL A 7 21.15 -5.52 -3.39
N ALA A 8 21.53 -6.52 -4.19
CA ALA A 8 20.84 -7.79 -4.22
C ALA A 8 21.03 -8.57 -2.90
N PRO A 9 20.09 -9.42 -2.49
CA PRO A 9 20.14 -10.12 -1.20
C PRO A 9 21.43 -10.89 -0.97
N GLU A 10 21.97 -11.54 -1.99
CA GLU A 10 23.21 -12.33 -1.95
C GLU A 10 24.47 -11.47 -1.76
N ASN A 11 24.37 -10.17 -2.01
CA ASN A 11 25.48 -9.22 -1.88
C ASN A 11 25.34 -8.33 -0.62
N ALA A 12 24.26 -8.51 0.13
CA ALA A 12 24.03 -7.72 1.34
C ALA A 12 25.00 -8.15 2.46
N THR A 13 25.55 -7.17 3.16
CA THR A 13 26.46 -7.37 4.31
C THR A 13 26.06 -6.52 5.49
N GLY A 14 26.54 -6.88 6.69
CA GLY A 14 26.30 -6.11 7.92
C GLY A 14 24.79 -5.91 8.19
N GLU A 15 24.41 -4.71 8.61
CA GLU A 15 23.06 -4.37 8.99
C GLU A 15 22.04 -4.56 7.85
N LEU A 16 22.44 -4.34 6.58
CA LEU A 16 21.56 -4.58 5.45
C LEU A 16 21.18 -6.07 5.32
N ALA A 17 22.15 -6.97 5.54
CA ALA A 17 21.87 -8.42 5.53
C ALA A 17 20.89 -8.82 6.65
N GLU A 18 21.02 -8.23 7.83
CA GLU A 18 20.10 -8.47 8.95
C GLU A 18 18.68 -7.98 8.62
N LEU A 19 18.54 -6.79 8.04
CA LEU A 19 17.26 -6.26 7.60
C LEU A 19 16.62 -7.13 6.51
N TYR A 20 17.41 -7.61 5.56
CA TYR A 20 16.93 -8.51 4.51
C TYR A 20 16.50 -9.87 5.06
N ALA A 21 17.21 -10.41 6.06
CA ALA A 21 16.78 -11.61 6.76
C ALA A 21 15.42 -11.42 7.44
N GLN A 22 15.19 -10.27 8.10
CA GLN A 22 13.90 -9.94 8.70
C GLN A 22 12.79 -9.81 7.65
N ILE A 23 13.06 -9.17 6.51
CA ILE A 23 12.11 -9.05 5.40
C ILE A 23 11.76 -10.43 4.85
N THR A 24 12.77 -11.28 4.66
CA THR A 24 12.56 -12.67 4.20
C THR A 24 11.70 -13.47 5.16
N ALA A 25 11.95 -13.34 6.47
CA ALA A 25 11.13 -14.00 7.48
C ALA A 25 9.65 -13.54 7.47
N MET A 26 9.40 -12.27 7.14
CA MET A 26 8.03 -11.73 7.08
C MET A 26 7.31 -12.00 5.76
N ARG A 27 8.03 -12.06 4.63
CA ARG A 27 7.46 -12.03 3.27
C ARG A 27 7.89 -13.17 2.37
N GLY A 28 8.76 -14.06 2.86
CA GLY A 28 9.32 -15.18 2.09
C GLY A 28 10.50 -14.81 1.18
N ARG A 29 10.63 -13.54 0.81
CA ARG A 29 11.73 -13.05 -0.06
C ARG A 29 11.96 -11.55 0.11
N VAL A 30 13.09 -11.06 -0.38
CA VAL A 30 13.37 -9.63 -0.56
C VAL A 30 12.97 -9.22 -1.98
N SER A 31 11.88 -8.49 -2.09
CA SER A 31 11.36 -7.99 -3.38
C SER A 31 12.17 -6.80 -3.91
N ASN A 32 12.03 -6.49 -5.19
CA ASN A 32 12.61 -5.29 -5.79
C ASN A 32 12.14 -4.00 -5.07
N SER A 33 10.88 -4.01 -4.57
CA SER A 33 10.36 -2.92 -3.75
C SER A 33 11.05 -2.73 -2.39
N ALA A 34 11.72 -3.74 -1.86
CA ALA A 34 12.58 -3.61 -0.69
C ALA A 34 14.01 -3.21 -1.09
N GLN A 35 14.53 -3.81 -2.18
CA GLN A 35 15.89 -3.53 -2.66
C GLN A 35 16.09 -2.09 -3.11
N ILE A 36 15.06 -1.41 -3.62
CA ILE A 36 15.14 0.00 -4.05
C ILE A 36 15.63 0.93 -2.92
N PHE A 37 15.36 0.57 -1.67
CA PHE A 37 15.78 1.32 -0.49
C PHE A 37 17.13 0.90 0.06
N SER A 38 17.83 -0.07 -0.55
CA SER A 38 19.08 -0.64 -0.03
C SER A 38 20.21 0.38 0.14
N SER A 39 20.17 1.48 -0.62
CA SER A 39 21.13 2.60 -0.49
C SER A 39 20.87 3.47 0.76
N SER A 40 19.78 3.25 1.49
CA SER A 40 19.43 4.02 2.68
C SER A 40 18.84 3.10 3.76
N LEU A 41 19.67 2.65 4.70
CA LEU A 41 19.27 1.76 5.79
C LEU A 41 18.14 2.35 6.63
N GLU A 42 18.17 3.66 6.87
CA GLU A 42 17.12 4.31 7.65
C GLU A 42 15.75 4.29 6.93
N LEU A 43 15.72 4.44 5.60
CA LEU A 43 14.48 4.31 4.85
C LEU A 43 13.95 2.87 4.85
N ILE A 44 14.81 1.85 4.78
CA ILE A 44 14.38 0.45 4.93
C ILE A 44 13.73 0.25 6.31
N LYS A 45 14.37 0.72 7.39
CA LYS A 45 13.84 0.62 8.76
C LYS A 45 12.48 1.30 8.89
N GLN A 46 12.33 2.50 8.33
CA GLN A 46 11.06 3.22 8.33
C GLN A 46 9.97 2.46 7.55
N GLN A 47 10.30 1.88 6.40
CA GLN A 47 9.37 1.05 5.64
C GLN A 47 8.95 -0.20 6.41
N MET A 48 9.89 -0.89 7.03
CA MET A 48 9.59 -2.06 7.86
C MET A 48 8.70 -1.69 9.07
N SER A 49 8.98 -0.58 9.73
CA SER A 49 8.17 -0.08 10.85
C SER A 49 6.75 0.26 10.41
N PHE A 50 6.60 0.91 9.27
CA PHE A 50 5.31 1.21 8.66
C PHE A 50 4.50 -0.07 8.36
N ILE A 51 5.14 -1.05 7.74
CA ILE A 51 4.50 -2.34 7.43
C ILE A 51 4.08 -3.05 8.71
N LYS A 52 4.97 -3.15 9.71
CA LYS A 52 4.67 -3.76 11.01
C LYS A 52 3.49 -3.07 11.69
N TYR A 53 3.44 -1.74 11.67
CA TYR A 53 2.34 -0.98 12.22
C TYR A 53 0.99 -1.43 11.63
N TYR A 54 0.85 -1.42 10.30
CA TYR A 54 -0.40 -1.81 9.65
C TYR A 54 -0.71 -3.31 9.76
N MET A 55 0.27 -4.18 9.93
CA MET A 55 0.03 -5.59 10.24
C MET A 55 -0.49 -5.82 11.65
N GLN A 56 -0.20 -4.92 12.59
CA GLN A 56 -0.62 -5.04 13.99
C GLN A 56 -1.95 -4.33 14.28
N THR A 57 -2.28 -3.28 13.53
CA THR A 57 -3.47 -2.44 13.74
C THR A 57 -4.73 -2.95 13.03
N GLN A 58 -4.71 -4.14 12.47
CA GLN A 58 -5.73 -4.71 11.58
C GLN A 58 -7.15 -4.91 12.18
N LYS A 59 -7.44 -4.43 13.37
CA LYS A 59 -8.77 -4.63 13.98
C LYS A 59 -9.87 -3.77 13.35
N ALA A 60 -9.54 -2.61 12.80
CA ALA A 60 -10.51 -1.67 12.25
C ALA A 60 -10.34 -1.40 10.75
N LEU A 61 -9.12 -1.59 10.22
CA LEU A 61 -8.82 -1.46 8.80
C LEU A 61 -8.42 -2.85 8.27
N SER A 62 -9.32 -3.53 7.57
CA SER A 62 -9.04 -4.87 7.06
C SER A 62 -7.90 -4.88 6.04
N MET A 63 -7.27 -6.04 5.89
CA MET A 63 -6.27 -6.23 4.82
C MET A 63 -6.86 -6.00 3.43
N ALA A 64 -8.14 -6.34 3.24
CA ALA A 64 -8.86 -6.12 1.99
C ALA A 64 -8.98 -4.62 1.68
N LEU A 65 -9.46 -3.82 2.65
CA LEU A 65 -9.54 -2.36 2.53
C LEU A 65 -8.17 -1.75 2.22
N LEU A 66 -7.14 -2.10 2.99
CA LEU A 66 -5.79 -1.57 2.79
C LEU A 66 -5.20 -1.95 1.41
N ALA A 67 -5.46 -3.16 0.92
CA ALA A 67 -5.04 -3.60 -0.40
C ALA A 67 -5.81 -2.88 -1.52
N CYS A 68 -7.13 -2.65 -1.35
CA CYS A 68 -7.94 -1.86 -2.28
C CYS A 68 -7.44 -0.41 -2.37
N ILE A 69 -7.18 0.24 -1.22
CA ILE A 69 -6.62 1.59 -1.17
C ILE A 69 -5.32 1.64 -1.99
N ARG A 70 -4.37 0.75 -1.71
CA ARG A 70 -3.09 0.71 -2.42
C ARG A 70 -3.26 0.48 -3.92
N THR A 71 -4.09 -0.48 -4.31
CA THR A 71 -4.34 -0.78 -5.73
C THR A 71 -4.88 0.43 -6.47
N LEU A 72 -5.91 1.09 -5.92
CA LEU A 72 -6.59 2.19 -6.59
C LEU A 72 -5.81 3.52 -6.58
N VAL A 73 -5.01 3.75 -5.54
CA VAL A 73 -4.08 4.88 -5.52
C VAL A 73 -3.01 4.68 -6.58
N SER A 74 -2.39 3.50 -6.64
CA SER A 74 -1.33 3.20 -7.60
C SER A 74 -1.83 3.12 -9.05
N ASP A 75 -3.06 2.64 -9.26
CA ASP A 75 -3.70 2.64 -10.59
C ASP A 75 -3.85 4.07 -11.12
N LYS A 76 -4.27 5.00 -10.27
CA LYS A 76 -4.40 6.41 -10.65
C LYS A 76 -3.06 7.11 -10.85
N ASN A 77 -2.02 6.68 -10.14
CA ASN A 77 -0.66 7.18 -10.30
C ASN A 77 0.10 6.49 -11.45
N ASN A 78 -0.52 5.49 -12.12
CA ASN A 78 0.06 4.66 -13.19
C ASN A 78 1.29 3.83 -12.75
N CYS A 79 1.45 3.53 -11.47
CA CYS A 79 2.50 2.64 -10.98
C CYS A 79 2.11 1.18 -11.20
N GLN A 80 2.45 0.63 -12.37
CA GLN A 80 2.04 -0.74 -12.75
C GLN A 80 2.64 -1.81 -11.82
N TYR A 81 3.87 -1.64 -11.33
CA TYR A 81 4.46 -2.53 -10.34
C TYR A 81 3.57 -2.63 -9.09
N CYS A 82 3.15 -1.48 -8.57
CA CYS A 82 2.35 -1.40 -7.35
C CYS A 82 0.94 -1.96 -7.54
N VAL A 83 0.34 -1.70 -8.70
CA VAL A 83 -0.97 -2.28 -9.06
C VAL A 83 -0.89 -3.80 -9.10
N ASP A 84 0.06 -4.36 -9.84
CA ASP A 84 0.21 -5.82 -9.99
C ASP A 84 0.48 -6.49 -8.64
N PHE A 85 1.35 -5.90 -7.82
CA PHE A 85 1.68 -6.42 -6.50
C PHE A 85 0.46 -6.45 -5.58
N ASN A 86 -0.27 -5.34 -5.46
CA ASN A 86 -1.43 -5.25 -4.56
C ASN A 86 -2.64 -6.05 -5.09
N ALA A 87 -2.86 -6.11 -6.41
CA ALA A 87 -3.85 -6.99 -7.02
C ALA A 87 -3.55 -8.47 -6.72
N SER A 88 -2.27 -8.86 -6.78
CA SER A 88 -1.88 -10.23 -6.43
C SER A 88 -2.17 -10.60 -4.98
N LEU A 89 -2.08 -9.64 -4.04
CA LEU A 89 -2.47 -9.87 -2.64
C LEU A 89 -3.98 -10.12 -2.51
N LEU A 90 -4.80 -9.32 -3.20
CA LEU A 90 -6.25 -9.51 -3.22
C LEU A 90 -6.62 -10.89 -3.76
N ILE A 91 -5.99 -11.33 -4.86
CA ILE A 91 -6.28 -12.60 -5.51
C ILE A 91 -5.74 -13.78 -4.69
N ASN A 92 -4.45 -13.78 -4.39
CA ASN A 92 -3.76 -14.97 -3.87
C ASN A 92 -3.93 -15.16 -2.36
N MET A 93 -4.15 -14.07 -1.60
CA MET A 93 -4.28 -14.15 -0.14
C MET A 93 -5.71 -13.94 0.36
N LEU A 94 -6.50 -13.15 -0.37
CA LEU A 94 -7.84 -12.77 0.09
C LEU A 94 -8.96 -13.41 -0.76
N GLY A 95 -8.61 -14.24 -1.74
CA GLY A 95 -9.55 -15.03 -2.53
C GLY A 95 -10.44 -14.22 -3.47
N TRP A 96 -9.96 -13.04 -3.91
CA TRP A 96 -10.65 -12.29 -4.95
C TRP A 96 -10.38 -12.91 -6.33
N THR A 97 -11.33 -12.83 -7.23
CA THR A 97 -11.13 -13.19 -8.63
C THR A 97 -10.50 -12.02 -9.40
N PRO A 98 -9.78 -12.27 -10.50
CA PRO A 98 -9.29 -11.21 -11.38
C PRO A 98 -10.40 -10.26 -11.85
N LYS A 99 -11.63 -10.78 -12.11
CA LYS A 99 -12.78 -9.98 -12.50
C LYS A 99 -13.25 -9.02 -11.40
N GLU A 100 -13.24 -9.44 -10.14
CA GLU A 100 -13.59 -8.56 -9.01
C GLU A 100 -12.56 -7.43 -8.84
N VAL A 101 -11.27 -7.73 -9.04
CA VAL A 101 -10.22 -6.70 -9.02
C VAL A 101 -10.39 -5.73 -10.18
N GLU A 102 -10.69 -6.21 -11.38
CA GLU A 102 -10.93 -5.37 -12.56
C GLU A 102 -12.18 -4.49 -12.39
N ALA A 103 -13.28 -5.03 -11.86
CA ALA A 103 -14.50 -4.29 -11.55
C ALA A 103 -14.22 -3.16 -10.56
N MET A 104 -13.51 -3.44 -9.46
CA MET A 104 -13.10 -2.43 -8.48
C MET A 104 -12.22 -1.33 -9.11
N ARG A 105 -11.30 -1.68 -10.01
CA ARG A 105 -10.45 -0.70 -10.71
C ARG A 105 -11.26 0.19 -11.66
N ALA A 106 -12.25 -0.38 -12.34
CA ALA A 106 -13.16 0.37 -13.20
C ALA A 106 -14.08 1.29 -12.39
N ASN A 107 -14.60 0.81 -11.27
CA ASN A 107 -15.45 1.57 -10.36
C ASN A 107 -15.19 1.16 -8.90
N PRO A 108 -14.61 2.03 -8.05
CA PRO A 108 -14.31 1.73 -6.65
C PRO A 108 -15.54 1.26 -5.82
N ASN A 109 -16.76 1.63 -6.22
CA ASN A 109 -17.98 1.15 -5.54
C ASN A 109 -18.22 -0.35 -5.73
N ASP A 110 -17.60 -0.97 -6.74
CA ASP A 110 -17.71 -2.41 -7.01
C ASP A 110 -16.67 -3.23 -6.21
N ALA A 111 -15.93 -2.59 -5.32
CA ALA A 111 -15.03 -3.29 -4.40
C ALA A 111 -15.82 -4.29 -3.54
N LYS A 112 -15.28 -5.50 -3.38
CA LYS A 112 -15.87 -6.56 -2.54
C LYS A 112 -15.57 -6.29 -1.06
N LEU A 113 -16.09 -5.19 -0.57
CA LEU A 113 -16.01 -4.68 0.79
C LEU A 113 -17.41 -4.46 1.32
N ASP A 114 -17.58 -4.40 2.63
CA ASP A 114 -18.84 -3.94 3.21
C ASP A 114 -19.04 -2.43 3.02
N GLU A 115 -20.23 -1.93 3.32
CA GLU A 115 -20.58 -0.52 3.08
C GLU A 115 -19.74 0.45 3.93
N LYS A 116 -19.37 0.05 5.14
CA LYS A 116 -18.51 0.82 6.02
C LYS A 116 -17.10 0.97 5.42
N GLU A 117 -16.52 -0.14 4.98
CA GLU A 117 -15.18 -0.14 4.35
C GLU A 117 -15.18 0.56 2.99
N LYS A 118 -16.25 0.45 2.21
CA LYS A 118 -16.41 1.21 0.95
C LYS A 118 -16.41 2.71 1.20
N ALA A 119 -17.14 3.17 2.22
CA ALA A 119 -17.14 4.58 2.58
C ALA A 119 -15.72 5.08 2.92
N MET A 120 -14.96 4.32 3.70
CA MET A 120 -13.56 4.63 4.00
C MET A 120 -12.68 4.62 2.74
N LEU A 121 -12.83 3.62 1.87
CA LEU A 121 -12.11 3.55 0.59
C LEU A 121 -12.33 4.81 -0.23
N LEU A 122 -13.60 5.18 -0.45
CA LEU A 122 -13.96 6.36 -1.25
C LEU A 122 -13.45 7.65 -0.63
N PHE A 123 -13.53 7.78 0.70
CA PHE A 123 -12.97 8.91 1.43
C PHE A 123 -11.45 9.03 1.23
N VAL A 124 -10.70 7.94 1.40
CA VAL A 124 -9.25 7.96 1.22
C VAL A 124 -8.88 8.31 -0.22
N LEU A 125 -9.58 7.78 -1.22
CA LEU A 125 -9.36 8.13 -2.62
C LEU A 125 -9.61 9.61 -2.88
N LYS A 126 -10.66 10.20 -2.29
CA LYS A 126 -10.94 11.65 -2.34
C LYS A 126 -9.80 12.42 -1.67
N ALA A 127 -9.42 12.04 -0.45
CA ALA A 127 -8.38 12.72 0.34
C ALA A 127 -7.01 12.73 -0.36
N VAL A 128 -6.66 11.64 -1.05
CA VAL A 128 -5.37 11.55 -1.77
C VAL A 128 -5.40 12.32 -3.11
N ARG A 129 -6.54 12.34 -3.80
CA ARG A 129 -6.66 12.95 -5.15
C ARG A 129 -6.98 14.42 -5.12
N THR A 130 -7.91 14.81 -4.26
CA THR A 130 -8.45 16.17 -4.14
C THR A 130 -8.56 16.59 -2.68
N PRO A 131 -7.42 16.69 -1.96
CA PRO A 131 -7.43 16.92 -0.50
C PRO A 131 -8.16 18.21 -0.09
N HIS A 132 -8.18 19.21 -0.97
CA HIS A 132 -8.87 20.47 -0.72
C HIS A 132 -10.41 20.38 -0.82
N ASP A 133 -10.93 19.29 -1.40
CA ASP A 133 -12.37 19.04 -1.50
C ASP A 133 -12.92 18.28 -0.29
N VAL A 134 -12.04 17.77 0.58
CA VAL A 134 -12.45 17.11 1.83
C VAL A 134 -12.99 18.17 2.79
N ASN A 135 -14.13 17.86 3.38
CA ASN A 135 -14.84 18.76 4.29
C ASN A 135 -15.33 18.04 5.55
N ALA A 136 -15.90 18.79 6.48
CA ALA A 136 -16.34 18.24 7.76
C ALA A 136 -17.38 17.13 7.62
N SER A 137 -18.30 17.23 6.64
CA SER A 137 -19.33 16.20 6.45
C SER A 137 -18.79 14.87 5.96
N ASP A 138 -17.67 14.88 5.22
CA ASP A 138 -16.99 13.64 4.80
C ASP A 138 -16.46 12.86 6.02
N VAL A 139 -15.86 13.58 6.97
CA VAL A 139 -15.31 12.98 8.20
C VAL A 139 -16.43 12.53 9.13
N GLU A 140 -17.48 13.35 9.28
CA GLU A 140 -18.63 13.06 10.14
C GLU A 140 -19.35 11.77 9.65
N HIS A 141 -19.53 11.63 8.35
CA HIS A 141 -20.08 10.41 7.78
C HIS A 141 -19.30 9.14 8.20
N LEU A 142 -17.97 9.19 8.23
CA LEU A 142 -17.16 8.05 8.68
C LEU A 142 -17.30 7.82 10.19
N ARG A 143 -17.42 8.88 10.99
CA ARG A 143 -17.71 8.76 12.43
C ARG A 143 -19.06 8.12 12.69
N ASP A 144 -20.10 8.50 11.93
CA ASP A 144 -21.42 7.89 12.00
C ASP A 144 -21.41 6.40 11.67
N LEU A 145 -20.49 5.96 10.79
CA LEU A 145 -20.23 4.56 10.50
C LEU A 145 -19.36 3.87 11.57
N GLY A 146 -18.98 4.59 12.63
CA GLY A 146 -18.24 4.07 13.77
C GLY A 146 -16.74 3.97 13.58
N TYR A 147 -16.14 4.82 12.73
CA TYR A 147 -14.69 5.01 12.69
C TYR A 147 -14.25 6.10 13.68
N SER A 148 -13.17 5.85 14.39
CA SER A 148 -12.48 6.87 15.18
C SER A 148 -11.64 7.78 14.28
N ASP A 149 -11.32 8.98 14.76
CA ASP A 149 -10.40 9.91 14.07
C ASP A 149 -9.03 9.29 13.81
N GLY A 150 -8.56 8.43 14.71
CA GLY A 150 -7.31 7.69 14.54
C GLY A 150 -7.36 6.74 13.34
N GLU A 151 -8.44 5.99 13.18
CA GLU A 151 -8.62 5.06 12.06
C GLU A 151 -8.78 5.80 10.73
N ILE A 152 -9.48 6.94 10.73
CA ILE A 152 -9.60 7.81 9.55
C ILE A 152 -8.22 8.35 9.15
N LEU A 153 -7.44 8.81 10.12
CA LEU A 153 -6.07 9.29 9.90
C LEU A 153 -5.16 8.17 9.39
N ASP A 154 -5.23 6.99 9.99
CA ASP A 154 -4.44 5.82 9.58
C ASP A 154 -4.74 5.40 8.14
N ALA A 155 -6.02 5.29 7.76
CA ALA A 155 -6.42 4.95 6.40
C ALA A 155 -5.92 6.01 5.39
N THR A 156 -6.07 7.29 5.74
CA THR A 156 -5.62 8.41 4.91
C THR A 156 -4.10 8.41 4.75
N ASN A 157 -3.36 8.24 5.85
CA ASN A 157 -1.90 8.12 5.83
C ASN A 157 -1.43 6.92 4.98
N HIS A 158 -2.17 5.79 5.04
CA HIS A 158 -1.86 4.62 4.23
C HIS A 158 -1.95 4.92 2.72
N GLY A 159 -3.00 5.59 2.29
CA GLY A 159 -3.17 6.02 0.90
C GLY A 159 -2.15 7.07 0.46
N ALA A 160 -1.90 8.08 1.27
CA ALA A 160 -0.92 9.13 0.97
C ALA A 160 0.51 8.58 0.85
N ARG A 161 0.90 7.66 1.74
CA ARG A 161 2.20 6.99 1.64
C ARG A 161 2.31 6.11 0.39
N MET A 162 1.21 5.50 -0.06
CA MET A 162 1.23 4.75 -1.31
C MET A 162 1.58 5.66 -2.49
N SER A 163 0.99 6.86 -2.56
CA SER A 163 1.37 7.84 -3.59
C SER A 163 2.86 8.23 -3.53
N ALA A 164 3.42 8.40 -2.34
CA ALA A 164 4.84 8.67 -2.19
C ALA A 164 5.72 7.51 -2.68
N ILE A 165 5.31 6.27 -2.43
CA ILE A 165 6.01 5.07 -2.91
C ILE A 165 5.92 4.95 -4.43
N ASP A 166 4.74 5.18 -5.03
CA ASP A 166 4.55 5.16 -6.48
C ASP A 166 5.51 6.15 -7.18
N ILE A 167 5.64 7.37 -6.63
CA ILE A 167 6.56 8.39 -7.15
C ILE A 167 8.01 7.88 -7.13
N ILE A 168 8.45 7.27 -6.03
CA ILE A 168 9.81 6.73 -5.89
C ILE A 168 10.04 5.60 -6.91
N PHE A 169 9.09 4.67 -7.01
CA PHE A 169 9.22 3.50 -7.88
C PHE A 169 9.23 3.89 -9.35
N ASP A 170 8.37 4.81 -9.76
CA ASP A 170 8.31 5.28 -11.13
C ASP A 170 9.51 6.17 -11.49
N ALA A 171 9.94 7.04 -10.57
CA ALA A 171 11.12 7.89 -10.78
C ALA A 171 12.38 7.06 -10.98
N PHE A 172 12.58 5.99 -10.21
CA PHE A 172 13.76 5.14 -10.27
C PHE A 172 13.60 3.89 -11.14
N LYS A 173 12.47 3.76 -11.86
CA LYS A 173 12.22 2.67 -12.83
C LYS A 173 12.33 1.29 -12.19
N ILE A 174 11.60 1.08 -11.09
CA ILE A 174 11.56 -0.24 -10.46
C ILE A 174 11.11 -1.32 -11.44
N GLU A 175 11.78 -2.44 -11.45
CA GLU A 175 11.40 -3.61 -12.28
C GLU A 175 10.47 -4.54 -11.53
N LYS A 176 9.65 -5.29 -12.28
CA LYS A 176 8.82 -6.34 -11.71
C LYS A 176 9.67 -7.41 -11.06
N ASP A 177 9.17 -7.97 -9.97
CA ASP A 177 9.77 -9.16 -9.38
C ASP A 177 9.59 -10.36 -10.33
N VAL A 178 10.64 -11.16 -10.47
CA VAL A 178 10.66 -12.40 -11.29
C VAL A 178 10.19 -13.56 -10.42
#